data_d1d5ba6c56e7de3d62e16420b1f7a4f4
#
_entry.id   d1d5ba6c56e7de3d62e16420b1f7a4f4
#
_cell.length_a   1.000
_cell.length_b   1.000
_cell.length_c   1.000
_cell.angle_alpha   90.00
_cell.angle_beta   90.00
_cell.angle_gamma   90.00
#
_symmetry.space_group_name_H-M   'P 1'
#
loop_
_entity.id
_entity.type
_entity.pdbx_description
1 polymer ?
#
loop_
_entity_poly.entity_id
_entity_poly.type
_entity_poly.pdbx_seq_one_letter_code
_entity_poly.pdbx_strand_id
1 'polypeptide(L)'
;MLPFVLWEGDCASRLELIGDIPPGNAMYMFEKTDMELAKDVLGDVVCLNGNVPPSLLNTGTPDDVDAYCKNLITKVGKGGGLVLNGGIGIPDEAKTDNVVAMARSLHKYA
;
A
#
# COMPACT_ATOMS: atom_id res chain seq x y z
N MET A 1 -0.71 -22.07 4.57
CA MET A 1 -0.96 -21.18 3.41
C MET A 1 -1.37 -19.79 3.90
N LEU A 2 -0.81 -18.71 3.33
CA LEU A 2 -1.17 -17.34 3.67
C LEU A 2 -2.05 -16.77 2.54
N PRO A 3 -3.34 -16.49 2.79
CA PRO A 3 -4.20 -15.86 1.78
C PRO A 3 -3.70 -14.47 1.43
N PHE A 4 -3.73 -14.15 0.15
CA PHE A 4 -3.50 -12.82 -0.39
C PHE A 4 -4.81 -12.33 -1.00
N VAL A 5 -5.37 -11.26 -0.46
CA VAL A 5 -6.68 -10.75 -0.89
C VAL A 5 -6.53 -9.34 -1.43
N LEU A 6 -7.03 -9.10 -2.64
CA LEU A 6 -7.12 -7.76 -3.21
C LEU A 6 -8.51 -7.18 -2.94
N TRP A 7 -8.52 -6.04 -2.24
CA TRP A 7 -9.74 -5.27 -1.97
C TRP A 7 -9.80 -4.09 -2.93
N GLU A 8 -10.54 -4.25 -4.01
CA GLU A 8 -10.68 -3.19 -5.02
C GLU A 8 -11.62 -2.09 -4.54
N GLY A 9 -11.41 -0.88 -5.07
CA GLY A 9 -12.17 0.29 -4.69
C GLY A 9 -11.83 0.79 -3.30
N ASP A 10 -12.74 1.55 -2.71
CA ASP A 10 -12.58 2.09 -1.36
C ASP A 10 -13.36 1.24 -0.36
N CYS A 11 -12.65 0.58 0.54
CA CYS A 11 -13.22 -0.33 1.54
C CYS A 11 -13.24 0.28 2.95
N ALA A 12 -13.08 1.59 3.09
CA ALA A 12 -12.97 2.25 4.40
C ALA A 12 -14.11 1.88 5.36
N SER A 13 -15.34 1.79 4.86
CA SER A 13 -16.52 1.47 5.69
C SER A 13 -16.60 0.00 6.12
N ARG A 14 -15.75 -0.86 5.59
CA ARG A 14 -15.80 -2.31 5.83
C ARG A 14 -14.56 -2.85 6.54
N LEU A 15 -13.62 -2.00 6.92
CA LEU A 15 -12.33 -2.46 7.46
C LEU A 15 -12.48 -3.32 8.72
N GLU A 16 -13.36 -2.96 9.63
CA GLU A 16 -13.59 -3.76 10.84
C GLU A 16 -14.15 -5.14 10.51
N LEU A 17 -15.06 -5.21 9.54
CA LEU A 17 -15.67 -6.46 9.14
C LEU A 17 -14.66 -7.41 8.49
N ILE A 18 -13.84 -6.92 7.56
CA ILE A 18 -12.84 -7.75 6.87
C ILE A 18 -11.64 -8.07 7.75
N GLY A 19 -11.48 -7.40 8.87
CA GLY A 19 -10.46 -7.68 9.89
C GLY A 19 -10.88 -8.72 10.92
N ASP A 20 -12.10 -9.25 10.86
CA ASP A 20 -12.58 -10.26 11.78
C ASP A 20 -12.04 -11.65 11.40
N ILE A 21 -10.72 -11.79 11.48
CA ILE A 21 -9.98 -13.03 11.19
C ILE A 21 -8.85 -13.16 12.22
N PRO A 22 -8.31 -14.39 12.43
CA PRO A 22 -7.17 -14.57 13.32
C PRO A 22 -5.95 -13.75 12.85
N PRO A 23 -5.26 -13.05 13.79
CA PRO A 23 -4.09 -12.25 13.44
C PRO A 23 -2.97 -13.07 12.76
N GLY A 24 -2.30 -12.45 11.78
CA GLY A 24 -1.16 -13.05 11.10
C GLY A 24 -1.50 -14.04 10.00
N ASN A 25 -2.78 -14.19 9.66
CA ASN A 25 -3.22 -15.21 8.71
C ASN A 25 -3.56 -14.71 7.31
N ALA A 26 -3.33 -13.43 7.00
CA ALA A 26 -3.62 -12.89 5.67
C ALA A 26 -2.75 -11.69 5.33
N MET A 27 -2.60 -11.44 4.03
CA MET A 27 -2.08 -10.20 3.46
C MET A 27 -3.20 -9.54 2.67
N TYR A 28 -3.50 -8.29 2.97
CA TYR A 28 -4.52 -7.51 2.27
C TYR A 28 -3.88 -6.44 1.40
N MET A 29 -4.17 -6.47 0.11
CA MET A 29 -3.80 -5.43 -0.83
C MET A 29 -4.99 -4.50 -1.04
N PHE A 30 -4.77 -3.20 -0.86
CA PHE A 30 -5.80 -2.18 -1.05
C PHE A 30 -5.47 -1.33 -2.26
N GLU A 31 -6.51 -1.02 -3.03
CA GLU A 31 -6.41 -0.16 -4.21
C GLU A 31 -6.60 1.31 -3.85
N LYS A 32 -7.79 1.68 -3.40
CA LYS A 32 -8.20 3.07 -3.16
C LYS A 32 -8.51 3.39 -1.70
N THR A 33 -8.41 2.41 -0.82
CA THR A 33 -8.65 2.63 0.61
C THR A 33 -7.51 3.47 1.20
N ASP A 34 -7.84 4.37 2.10
CA ASP A 34 -6.84 5.13 2.87
C ASP A 34 -6.01 4.14 3.70
N MET A 35 -4.71 4.05 3.38
CA MET A 35 -3.81 3.10 4.04
C MET A 35 -3.52 3.46 5.50
N GLU A 36 -3.58 4.74 5.87
CA GLU A 36 -3.42 5.12 7.28
C GLU A 36 -4.59 4.60 8.11
N LEU A 37 -5.81 4.74 7.60
CA LEU A 37 -7.00 4.19 8.23
C LEU A 37 -6.94 2.66 8.29
N ALA A 38 -6.52 2.02 7.22
CA ALA A 38 -6.34 0.57 7.19
C ALA A 38 -5.31 0.11 8.24
N LYS A 39 -4.22 0.87 8.41
CA LYS A 39 -3.21 0.58 9.45
C LYS A 39 -3.81 0.69 10.85
N ASP A 40 -4.62 1.70 11.11
CA ASP A 40 -5.24 1.88 12.42
C ASP A 40 -6.19 0.72 12.77
N VAL A 41 -6.96 0.25 11.80
CA VAL A 41 -7.96 -0.80 12.03
C VAL A 41 -7.37 -2.21 11.93
N LEU A 42 -6.49 -2.45 10.95
CA LEU A 42 -6.02 -3.78 10.56
C LEU A 42 -4.53 -4.04 10.83
N GLY A 43 -3.79 -3.04 11.28
CA GLY A 43 -2.33 -3.13 11.38
C GLY A 43 -1.82 -4.27 12.27
N ASP A 44 -2.58 -4.68 13.27
CA ASP A 44 -2.24 -5.77 14.16
C ASP A 44 -2.80 -7.12 13.69
N VAL A 45 -3.57 -7.14 12.60
CA VAL A 45 -4.30 -8.33 12.15
C VAL A 45 -3.69 -8.88 10.86
N VAL A 46 -3.40 -8.02 9.88
CA VAL A 46 -2.92 -8.43 8.55
C VAL A 46 -1.68 -7.65 8.14
N CYS A 47 -0.93 -8.21 7.20
CA CYS A 47 0.08 -7.47 6.45
C CYS A 47 -0.62 -6.63 5.39
N LEU A 48 -0.29 -5.34 5.29
CA LEU A 48 -0.87 -4.42 4.33
C LEU A 48 0.02 -4.31 3.09
N ASN A 49 -0.59 -4.28 1.92
CA ASN A 49 0.08 -4.20 0.64
C ASN A 49 -0.54 -3.08 -0.20
N GLY A 50 0.26 -2.26 -0.78
CA GLY A 50 -0.20 -1.17 -1.67
C GLY A 50 0.30 0.17 -1.15
N ASN A 51 -0.31 1.28 -1.49
CA ASN A 51 -1.29 1.46 -2.59
C ASN A 51 -0.91 2.70 -3.40
N VAL A 52 0.28 2.68 -3.99
CA VAL A 52 0.69 3.80 -4.85
C VAL A 52 -0.27 3.87 -6.04
N PRO A 53 -1.00 5.00 -6.24
CA PRO A 53 -1.99 5.08 -7.32
C PRO A 53 -1.38 4.86 -8.69
N PRO A 54 -2.01 4.05 -9.57
CA PRO A 54 -1.54 3.88 -10.94
C PRO A 54 -1.42 5.20 -11.70
N SER A 55 -2.36 6.13 -11.49
CA SER A 55 -2.31 7.45 -12.12
C SER A 55 -1.06 8.23 -11.72
N LEU A 56 -0.61 8.11 -10.49
CA LEU A 56 0.62 8.76 -10.01
C LEU A 56 1.85 8.21 -10.73
N LEU A 57 1.91 6.88 -10.91
CA LEU A 57 3.01 6.23 -11.64
C LEU A 57 3.01 6.56 -13.13
N ASN A 58 1.83 6.76 -13.72
CA ASN A 58 1.68 7.06 -15.14
C ASN A 58 1.97 8.53 -15.47
N THR A 59 1.47 9.45 -14.66
CA THR A 59 1.45 10.89 -14.99
C THR A 59 2.09 11.79 -13.95
N GLY A 60 2.44 11.28 -12.77
CA GLY A 60 3.14 12.05 -11.75
C GLY A 60 4.61 12.25 -12.06
N THR A 61 5.29 12.94 -11.17
CA THR A 61 6.75 13.12 -11.23
C THR A 61 7.43 12.18 -10.23
N PRO A 62 8.75 11.90 -10.40
CA PRO A 62 9.49 11.13 -9.39
C PRO A 62 9.40 11.72 -7.97
N ASP A 63 9.36 13.06 -7.85
CA ASP A 63 9.21 13.73 -6.55
C ASP A 63 7.84 13.48 -5.94
N ASP A 64 6.78 13.47 -6.75
CA ASP A 64 5.42 13.15 -6.28
C ASP A 64 5.35 11.72 -5.78
N VAL A 65 5.95 10.77 -6.50
CA VAL A 65 6.02 9.36 -6.10
C VAL A 65 6.80 9.20 -4.81
N ASP A 66 7.95 9.86 -4.71
CA ASP A 66 8.79 9.83 -3.50
C ASP A 66 8.02 10.33 -2.27
N ALA A 67 7.29 11.43 -2.40
CA ALA A 67 6.48 11.99 -1.32
C ALA A 67 5.37 11.05 -0.86
N TYR A 68 4.67 10.44 -1.80
CA TYR A 68 3.62 9.47 -1.50
C TYR A 68 4.18 8.23 -0.78
N CYS A 69 5.27 7.69 -1.30
CA CYS A 69 5.93 6.51 -0.72
C CYS A 69 6.52 6.82 0.67
N LYS A 70 7.08 8.01 0.86
CA LYS A 70 7.57 8.44 2.17
C LYS A 70 6.44 8.39 3.21
N ASN A 71 5.27 8.90 2.86
CA ASN A 71 4.11 8.87 3.75
C ASN A 71 3.67 7.44 4.07
N LEU A 72 3.60 6.56 3.07
CA LEU A 72 3.27 5.16 3.30
C LEU A 72 4.28 4.47 4.22
N ILE A 73 5.56 4.61 3.94
CA ILE A 73 6.62 3.93 4.69
C ILE A 73 6.68 4.42 6.13
N THR A 74 6.62 5.72 6.34
CA THR A 74 6.79 6.31 7.68
C THR A 74 5.56 6.17 8.56
N LYS A 75 4.36 6.21 7.99
CA LYS A 75 3.11 6.13 8.76
C LYS A 75 2.49 4.74 8.75
N VAL A 76 2.38 4.12 7.59
CA VAL A 76 1.76 2.79 7.46
C VAL A 76 2.77 1.68 7.75
N GLY A 77 4.01 1.86 7.34
CA GLY A 77 5.08 0.88 7.55
C GLY A 77 5.69 0.88 8.93
N LYS A 78 5.29 1.81 9.81
CA LYS A 78 5.83 1.89 11.17
C LYS A 78 5.58 0.59 11.92
N GLY A 79 6.64 -0.03 12.43
CA GLY A 79 6.56 -1.30 13.13
C GLY A 79 6.51 -2.52 12.21
N GLY A 80 6.62 -2.35 10.91
CA GLY A 80 6.56 -3.41 9.91
C GLY A 80 5.15 -3.67 9.40
N GLY A 81 4.98 -4.75 8.65
CA GLY A 81 3.68 -5.16 8.13
C GLY A 81 3.20 -4.43 6.89
N LEU A 82 4.11 -3.76 6.17
CA LEU A 82 3.81 -3.11 4.90
C LEU A 82 4.64 -3.71 3.77
N VAL A 83 3.97 -4.04 2.66
CA VAL A 83 4.60 -4.31 1.37
C VAL A 83 4.27 -3.13 0.45
N LEU A 84 5.29 -2.39 0.03
CA LEU A 84 5.11 -1.25 -0.86
C LEU A 84 4.83 -1.74 -2.27
N ASN A 85 3.69 -1.31 -2.83
CA ASN A 85 3.26 -1.74 -4.16
C ASN A 85 2.34 -0.69 -4.77
N GLY A 86 2.02 -0.85 -6.05
CA GLY A 86 0.92 -0.10 -6.67
C GLY A 86 -0.43 -0.54 -6.12
N GLY A 87 -1.47 0.24 -6.36
CA GLY A 87 -2.82 -0.07 -5.87
C GLY A 87 -3.40 -1.35 -6.45
N ILE A 88 -3.08 -1.66 -7.71
CA ILE A 88 -3.45 -2.91 -8.39
C ILE A 88 -2.20 -3.56 -9.04
N GLY A 89 -1.02 -3.14 -8.62
CA GLY A 89 0.24 -3.49 -9.25
C GLY A 89 0.82 -2.31 -10.01
N ILE A 90 1.81 -2.57 -10.84
CA ILE A 90 2.48 -1.55 -11.66
C ILE A 90 1.88 -1.60 -13.06
N PRO A 91 1.21 -0.53 -13.53
CA PRO A 91 0.63 -0.53 -14.87
C PRO A 91 1.73 -0.46 -15.96
N ASP A 92 1.41 -0.98 -17.14
CA ASP A 92 2.34 -0.94 -18.28
C ASP A 92 2.72 0.47 -18.70
N GLU A 93 1.83 1.43 -18.50
CA GLU A 93 2.01 2.84 -18.85
C GLU A 93 2.84 3.61 -17.82
N ALA A 94 3.23 2.98 -16.71
CA ALA A 94 4.00 3.65 -15.67
C ALA A 94 5.35 4.14 -16.23
N LYS A 95 5.72 5.36 -15.89
CA LYS A 95 7.05 5.90 -16.27
C LYS A 95 8.13 5.19 -15.48
N THR A 96 9.18 4.77 -16.16
CA THR A 96 10.31 4.06 -15.52
C THR A 96 10.89 4.86 -14.35
N ASP A 97 11.06 6.17 -14.51
CA ASP A 97 11.61 7.03 -13.46
C ASP A 97 10.72 7.04 -12.21
N ASN A 98 9.40 6.93 -12.38
CA ASN A 98 8.45 6.87 -11.26
C ASN A 98 8.55 5.53 -10.53
N VAL A 99 8.69 4.43 -11.24
CA VAL A 99 8.88 3.11 -10.64
C VAL A 99 10.20 3.04 -9.88
N VAL A 100 11.26 3.61 -10.45
CA VAL A 100 12.57 3.70 -9.79
C VAL A 100 12.48 4.54 -8.52
N ALA A 101 11.76 5.66 -8.55
CA ALA A 101 11.54 6.50 -7.36
C ALA A 101 10.80 5.74 -6.27
N MET A 102 9.79 4.95 -6.62
CA MET A 102 9.08 4.09 -5.68
C MET A 102 10.03 3.08 -5.02
N ALA A 103 10.83 2.38 -5.82
CA ALA A 103 11.77 1.39 -5.30
C ALA A 103 12.84 2.02 -4.40
N ARG A 104 13.38 3.17 -4.80
CA ARG A 104 14.40 3.88 -4.01
C ARG A 104 13.87 4.42 -2.67
N SER A 105 12.60 4.73 -2.59
CA SER A 105 12.00 5.24 -1.36
C SER A 105 12.15 4.27 -0.19
N LEU A 106 12.14 2.97 -0.45
CA LEU A 106 12.37 1.96 0.59
C LEU A 106 13.75 2.11 1.23
N HIS A 107 14.78 2.40 0.45
CA HIS A 107 16.13 2.62 0.98
C HIS A 107 16.28 3.94 1.72
N LYS A 108 15.47 4.94 1.36
CA LYS A 108 15.52 6.27 2.00
C LYS A 108 14.77 6.32 3.32
N TYR A 109 13.61 5.67 3.41
CA TYR A 109 12.66 5.93 4.49
C TYR A 109 12.33 4.72 5.36
N ALA A 110 12.71 3.53 4.94
CA ALA A 110 12.43 2.33 5.73
C ALA A 110 13.40 2.14 6.90
#